data_82f513b86a6811f2f485a30a1ce36e23
#
_entry.id   82f513b86a6811f2f485a30a1ce36e23
#
_cell.length_a   1.000
_cell.length_b   1.000
_cell.length_c   1.000
_cell.angle_alpha   90.00
_cell.angle_beta   90.00
_cell.angle_gamma   90.00
#
_symmetry.space_group_name_H-M   'P 1'
#
loop_
_entity.id
_entity.type
_entity.pdbx_description
1 polymer ?
#
loop_
_entity_poly.entity_id
_entity_poly.type
_entity_poly.pdbx_seq_one_letter_code
_entity_poly.pdbx_strand_id
1 'polypeptide(L)'
;MGRLRRGGFTLVELLIAVVVVGILAAVALPSFVDSVRKSRRTDAFAALSAVQQAQERWRSNRAAYASSLTAAATDDPPGLGLPGTSAKGYYTLAISDATATGYTVTATANEGTTQAGDGSCQRLRVRVAGGNIFYGSADATGDFDESAGNRCWAR
;
A
#
# COMPACT_ATOMS: atom_id res chain seq x y z
N MET A 1 -17.75 32.08 53.44
CA MET A 1 -16.57 31.57 52.69
C MET A 1 -16.55 30.05 52.81
N GLY A 2 -17.04 29.37 51.78
CA GLY A 2 -17.10 27.90 51.72
C GLY A 2 -15.74 27.34 51.31
N ARG A 3 -15.09 26.57 52.20
CA ARG A 3 -13.88 25.79 51.85
C ARG A 3 -14.25 24.65 50.88
N LEU A 4 -13.84 24.74 49.63
CA LEU A 4 -13.87 23.63 48.69
C LEU A 4 -12.99 22.50 49.27
N ARG A 5 -13.61 21.38 49.65
CA ARG A 5 -12.89 20.15 50.01
C ARG A 5 -12.18 19.65 48.75
N ARG A 6 -10.86 19.73 48.67
CA ARG A 6 -10.03 19.06 47.73
C ARG A 6 -10.01 17.57 48.09
N GLY A 7 -10.86 16.78 47.41
CA GLY A 7 -10.77 15.33 47.47
C GLY A 7 -9.48 14.87 46.76
N GLY A 8 -8.58 14.18 47.48
CA GLY A 8 -7.44 13.51 46.83
C GLY A 8 -7.85 12.14 46.30
N PHE A 9 -7.28 11.70 45.16
CA PHE A 9 -7.45 10.36 44.65
C PHE A 9 -6.86 9.32 45.62
N THR A 10 -7.56 8.19 45.75
CA THR A 10 -7.02 7.05 46.50
C THR A 10 -6.05 6.24 45.61
N LEU A 11 -5.06 5.59 46.24
CA LEU A 11 -4.11 4.73 45.52
C LEU A 11 -4.81 3.59 44.77
N VAL A 12 -5.87 3.03 45.36
CA VAL A 12 -6.68 1.96 44.77
C VAL A 12 -7.42 2.45 43.51
N GLU A 13 -7.97 3.65 43.52
CA GLU A 13 -8.67 4.25 42.40
C GLU A 13 -7.72 4.47 41.19
N LEU A 14 -6.51 4.94 41.46
CA LEU A 14 -5.45 5.07 40.44
C LEU A 14 -5.03 3.73 39.88
N LEU A 15 -4.89 2.70 40.71
CA LEU A 15 -4.53 1.35 40.28
C LEU A 15 -5.59 0.74 39.39
N ILE A 16 -6.88 0.87 39.74
CA ILE A 16 -7.98 0.38 38.92
C ILE A 16 -8.01 1.14 37.57
N ALA A 17 -7.84 2.45 37.59
CA ALA A 17 -7.81 3.26 36.38
C ALA A 17 -6.72 2.82 35.42
N VAL A 18 -5.49 2.60 35.91
CA VAL A 18 -4.36 2.12 35.08
C VAL A 18 -4.61 0.74 34.51
N VAL A 19 -5.19 -0.18 35.29
CA VAL A 19 -5.53 -1.54 34.79
C VAL A 19 -6.58 -1.46 33.68
N VAL A 20 -7.64 -0.67 33.86
CA VAL A 20 -8.67 -0.50 32.84
C VAL A 20 -8.11 0.12 31.56
N VAL A 21 -7.30 1.18 31.68
CA VAL A 21 -6.62 1.81 30.51
C VAL A 21 -5.70 0.81 29.81
N GLY A 22 -4.95 0.02 30.56
CA GLY A 22 -4.07 -1.02 30.02
C GLY A 22 -4.82 -2.07 29.18
N ILE A 23 -5.97 -2.54 29.67
CA ILE A 23 -6.82 -3.49 28.93
C ILE A 23 -7.38 -2.85 27.65
N LEU A 24 -7.89 -1.62 27.73
CA LEU A 24 -8.43 -0.90 26.57
C LEU A 24 -7.34 -0.64 25.52
N ALA A 25 -6.14 -0.23 25.95
CA ALA A 25 -5.01 0.00 25.06
C ALA A 25 -4.57 -1.28 24.33
N ALA A 26 -4.55 -2.43 25.01
CA ALA A 26 -4.16 -3.71 24.43
C ALA A 26 -5.04 -4.12 23.24
N VAL A 27 -6.32 -3.74 23.23
CA VAL A 27 -7.27 -4.01 22.13
C VAL A 27 -7.24 -2.90 21.07
N ALA A 28 -7.13 -1.64 21.47
CA ALA A 28 -7.23 -0.49 20.58
C ALA A 28 -5.99 -0.32 19.69
N LEU A 29 -4.78 -0.56 20.21
CA LEU A 29 -3.54 -0.32 19.48
C LEU A 29 -3.39 -1.18 18.20
N PRO A 30 -3.59 -2.51 18.20
CA PRO A 30 -3.46 -3.31 16.97
C PRO A 30 -4.48 -2.88 15.90
N SER A 31 -5.73 -2.62 16.28
CA SER A 31 -6.77 -2.16 15.35
C SER A 31 -6.43 -0.80 14.71
N PHE A 32 -5.83 0.11 15.46
CA PHE A 32 -5.36 1.39 14.96
C PHE A 32 -4.24 1.23 13.92
N VAL A 33 -3.25 0.39 14.20
CA VAL A 33 -2.13 0.13 13.27
C VAL A 33 -2.64 -0.43 11.94
N ASP A 34 -3.57 -1.37 11.97
CA ASP A 34 -4.16 -1.95 10.75
C ASP A 34 -4.96 -0.91 9.95
N SER A 35 -5.67 -0.03 10.64
CA SER A 35 -6.38 1.09 9.99
C SER A 35 -5.42 2.05 9.30
N VAL A 36 -4.30 2.37 9.93
CA VAL A 36 -3.24 3.20 9.34
C VAL A 36 -2.62 2.52 8.12
N ARG A 37 -2.30 1.22 8.19
CA ARG A 37 -1.79 0.45 7.05
C ARG A 37 -2.77 0.49 5.88
N LYS A 38 -4.05 0.22 6.13
CA LYS A 38 -5.11 0.28 5.12
C LYS A 38 -5.19 1.67 4.47
N SER A 39 -5.12 2.74 5.23
CA SER A 39 -5.10 4.11 4.70
C SER A 39 -3.87 4.36 3.83
N ARG A 40 -2.70 3.85 4.20
CA ARG A 40 -1.44 4.04 3.44
C ARG A 40 -1.40 3.24 2.13
N ARG A 41 -2.20 2.17 1.97
CA ARG A 41 -2.32 1.46 0.68
C ARG A 41 -2.82 2.37 -0.44
N THR A 42 -3.53 3.46 -0.13
CA THR A 42 -3.97 4.44 -1.13
C THR A 42 -2.80 5.07 -1.88
N ASP A 43 -1.62 5.16 -1.26
CA ASP A 43 -0.39 5.64 -1.91
C ASP A 43 0.07 4.68 -3.03
N ALA A 44 0.03 3.36 -2.76
CA ALA A 44 0.28 2.34 -3.78
C ALA A 44 -0.76 2.37 -4.90
N PHE A 45 -2.06 2.48 -4.56
CA PHE A 45 -3.13 2.52 -5.55
C PHE A 45 -3.01 3.72 -6.49
N ALA A 46 -2.69 4.90 -5.94
CA ALA A 46 -2.46 6.09 -6.75
C ALA A 46 -1.26 5.91 -7.69
N ALA A 47 -0.16 5.34 -7.19
CA ALA A 47 1.03 5.09 -7.98
C ALA A 47 0.79 4.04 -9.09
N LEU A 48 0.12 2.92 -8.76
CA LEU A 48 -0.25 1.89 -9.75
C LEU A 48 -1.19 2.45 -10.82
N SER A 49 -2.17 3.27 -10.45
CA SER A 49 -3.07 3.94 -11.39
C SER A 49 -2.32 4.90 -12.32
N ALA A 50 -1.33 5.63 -11.81
CA ALA A 50 -0.48 6.51 -12.62
C ALA A 50 0.31 5.71 -13.67
N VAL A 51 0.86 4.55 -13.28
CA VAL A 51 1.55 3.64 -14.22
C VAL A 51 0.58 3.11 -15.27
N GLN A 52 -0.62 2.68 -14.89
CA GLN A 52 -1.64 2.22 -15.84
C GLN A 52 -1.96 3.30 -16.89
N GLN A 53 -2.23 4.53 -16.46
CA GLN A 53 -2.50 5.64 -17.35
C GLN A 53 -1.32 5.95 -18.28
N ALA A 54 -0.10 5.88 -17.78
CA ALA A 54 1.10 6.10 -18.58
C ALA A 54 1.29 4.98 -19.61
N GLN A 55 1.05 3.72 -19.24
CA GLN A 55 1.08 2.57 -20.13
C GLN A 55 0.05 2.69 -21.28
N GLU A 56 -1.17 3.13 -20.99
CA GLU A 56 -2.18 3.34 -22.03
C GLU A 56 -1.78 4.48 -22.98
N ARG A 57 -1.29 5.60 -22.48
CA ARG A 57 -0.74 6.67 -23.33
C ARG A 57 0.45 6.20 -24.17
N TRP A 58 1.32 5.38 -23.60
CA TRP A 58 2.46 4.80 -24.30
C TRP A 58 1.99 3.87 -25.43
N ARG A 59 1.06 2.98 -25.11
CA ARG A 59 0.54 1.96 -26.01
C ARG A 59 -0.20 2.56 -27.23
N SER A 60 -0.82 3.74 -27.07
CA SER A 60 -1.52 4.40 -28.18
C SER A 60 -0.60 4.76 -29.36
N ASN A 61 0.70 4.88 -29.14
CA ASN A 61 1.69 5.25 -30.17
C ASN A 61 2.74 4.15 -30.41
N ARG A 62 2.62 2.99 -29.81
CA ARG A 62 3.64 1.93 -29.87
C ARG A 62 3.00 0.54 -29.93
N ALA A 63 3.74 -0.41 -30.52
CA ALA A 63 3.25 -1.79 -30.74
C ALA A 63 3.26 -2.65 -29.47
N ALA A 64 3.95 -2.25 -28.41
CA ALA A 64 4.04 -2.96 -27.14
C ALA A 64 4.00 -1.98 -25.96
N TYR A 65 3.67 -2.49 -24.77
CA TYR A 65 3.75 -1.77 -23.52
C TYR A 65 5.21 -1.48 -23.13
N ALA A 66 5.44 -0.43 -22.35
CA ALA A 66 6.78 -0.08 -21.88
C ALA A 66 7.29 -1.09 -20.86
N SER A 67 8.54 -1.52 -21.01
CA SER A 67 9.21 -2.42 -20.07
C SER A 67 9.97 -1.67 -18.96
N SER A 68 10.29 -0.39 -19.17
CA SER A 68 10.96 0.44 -18.16
C SER A 68 9.99 1.46 -17.57
N LEU A 69 9.99 1.53 -16.23
CA LEU A 69 9.21 2.51 -15.48
C LEU A 69 9.91 3.89 -15.47
N THR A 70 11.22 3.90 -15.22
CA THR A 70 11.96 5.12 -14.88
C THR A 70 12.72 5.73 -16.04
N ALA A 71 13.08 4.96 -17.06
CA ALA A 71 13.73 5.51 -18.26
C ALA A 71 12.82 6.55 -18.93
N ALA A 72 13.41 7.64 -19.42
CA ALA A 72 12.65 8.64 -20.16
C ALA A 72 12.18 8.09 -21.52
N ALA A 73 11.16 8.70 -22.11
CA ALA A 73 10.68 8.30 -23.43
C ALA A 73 11.69 8.53 -24.57
N THR A 74 12.72 9.32 -24.29
CA THR A 74 13.84 9.65 -25.19
C THR A 74 15.08 8.77 -24.97
N ASP A 75 15.09 7.95 -23.92
CA ASP A 75 16.22 7.06 -23.61
C ASP A 75 16.28 5.86 -24.57
N ASP A 76 17.38 5.10 -24.52
CA ASP A 76 17.54 3.83 -25.24
C ASP A 76 17.99 2.73 -24.25
N PRO A 77 17.15 1.78 -23.90
CA PRO A 77 15.73 1.62 -24.27
C PRO A 77 14.81 2.67 -23.58
N PRO A 78 13.76 3.10 -24.27
CA PRO A 78 12.86 4.12 -23.74
C PRO A 78 11.89 3.56 -22.69
N GLY A 79 11.36 4.43 -21.84
CA GLY A 79 10.43 4.07 -20.77
C GLY A 79 9.37 5.12 -20.49
N LEU A 80 8.66 4.96 -19.37
CA LEU A 80 7.55 5.81 -18.98
C LEU A 80 7.96 7.15 -18.34
N GLY A 81 9.22 7.29 -17.89
CA GLY A 81 9.71 8.48 -17.19
C GLY A 81 9.03 8.73 -15.83
N LEU A 82 8.53 7.68 -15.18
CA LEU A 82 7.85 7.79 -13.90
C LEU A 82 8.79 7.47 -12.73
N PRO A 83 8.53 8.01 -11.53
CA PRO A 83 9.29 7.65 -10.34
C PRO A 83 9.20 6.16 -10.01
N GLY A 84 10.31 5.56 -9.58
CA GLY A 84 10.35 4.18 -9.10
C GLY A 84 9.75 3.96 -7.70
N THR A 85 9.25 5.04 -7.05
CA THR A 85 8.66 5.01 -5.72
C THR A 85 7.32 5.74 -5.71
N SER A 86 6.41 5.34 -4.82
CA SER A 86 5.16 6.04 -4.58
C SER A 86 5.40 7.44 -4.00
N ALA A 87 4.42 8.35 -4.13
CA ALA A 87 4.57 9.75 -3.76
C ALA A 87 4.94 9.97 -2.28
N LYS A 88 4.49 9.10 -1.39
CA LYS A 88 4.82 9.14 0.05
C LYS A 88 5.99 8.23 0.43
N GLY A 89 6.58 7.53 -0.53
CA GLY A 89 7.73 6.65 -0.31
C GLY A 89 7.42 5.35 0.43
N TYR A 90 6.16 4.96 0.55
CA TYR A 90 5.80 3.70 1.21
C TYR A 90 6.03 2.48 0.35
N TYR A 91 6.07 2.63 -0.97
CA TYR A 91 6.18 1.53 -1.93
C TYR A 91 7.21 1.82 -3.02
N THR A 92 7.93 0.79 -3.43
CA THR A 92 8.74 0.76 -4.64
C THR A 92 7.95 0.09 -5.76
N LEU A 93 8.01 0.67 -6.97
CA LEU A 93 7.29 0.17 -8.14
C LEU A 93 8.24 -0.48 -9.13
N ALA A 94 7.78 -1.56 -9.75
CA ALA A 94 8.49 -2.24 -10.83
C ALA A 94 7.51 -2.70 -11.90
N ILE A 95 7.93 -2.66 -13.18
CA ILE A 95 7.23 -3.25 -14.31
C ILE A 95 7.92 -4.57 -14.66
N SER A 96 7.14 -5.59 -14.99
CA SER A 96 7.59 -6.87 -15.54
C SER A 96 6.65 -7.34 -16.65
N ASP A 97 7.08 -8.36 -17.39
CA ASP A 97 6.28 -9.08 -18.40
C ASP A 97 5.64 -8.18 -19.45
N ALA A 98 6.28 -7.05 -19.79
CA ALA A 98 5.77 -6.12 -20.78
C ALA A 98 5.86 -6.73 -22.19
N THR A 99 4.71 -6.82 -22.87
CA THR A 99 4.53 -7.40 -24.21
C THR A 99 3.63 -6.50 -25.06
N ALA A 100 3.26 -6.98 -26.25
CA ALA A 100 2.27 -6.31 -27.09
C ALA A 100 0.83 -6.37 -26.51
N THR A 101 0.54 -7.37 -25.65
CA THR A 101 -0.83 -7.64 -25.16
C THR A 101 -0.99 -7.52 -23.66
N GLY A 102 0.07 -7.19 -22.92
CA GLY A 102 -0.01 -7.08 -21.48
C GLY A 102 1.27 -6.63 -20.80
N TYR A 103 1.16 -6.37 -19.51
CA TYR A 103 2.25 -6.04 -18.58
C TYR A 103 1.83 -6.33 -17.14
N THR A 104 2.79 -6.38 -16.28
CA THR A 104 2.59 -6.46 -14.83
C THR A 104 3.27 -5.26 -14.17
N VAL A 105 2.57 -4.57 -13.28
CA VAL A 105 3.18 -3.58 -12.39
C VAL A 105 2.94 -3.97 -10.94
N THR A 106 4.01 -3.98 -10.15
CA THR A 106 3.97 -4.35 -8.72
C THR A 106 4.47 -3.19 -7.88
N ALA A 107 3.71 -2.86 -6.84
CA ALA A 107 4.11 -1.98 -5.76
C ALA A 107 4.49 -2.83 -4.54
N THR A 108 5.74 -2.79 -4.13
CA THR A 108 6.29 -3.52 -2.99
C THR A 108 6.52 -2.57 -1.82
N ALA A 109 6.02 -2.92 -0.64
CA ALA A 109 6.21 -2.12 0.56
C ALA A 109 7.69 -1.98 0.90
N ASN A 110 8.13 -0.75 1.17
CA ASN A 110 9.52 -0.46 1.49
C ASN A 110 9.87 -0.94 2.89
N GLU A 111 11.01 -1.60 3.02
CA GLU A 111 11.58 -1.99 4.30
C GLU A 111 11.76 -0.76 5.21
N GLY A 112 11.61 -0.94 6.51
CA GLY A 112 11.66 0.16 7.49
C GLY A 112 10.39 1.00 7.58
N THR A 113 9.40 0.78 6.72
CA THR A 113 8.07 1.40 6.85
C THR A 113 7.07 0.47 7.55
N THR A 114 5.99 1.03 8.10
CA THR A 114 4.93 0.22 8.70
C THR A 114 4.23 -0.70 7.68
N GLN A 115 4.35 -0.40 6.38
CA GLN A 115 3.76 -1.18 5.30
C GLN A 115 4.49 -2.52 5.08
N ALA A 116 5.77 -2.62 5.45
CA ALA A 116 6.50 -3.89 5.46
C ALA A 116 5.87 -4.95 6.40
N GLY A 117 5.06 -4.52 7.39
CA GLY A 117 4.30 -5.41 8.26
C GLY A 117 2.82 -5.58 7.87
N ASP A 118 2.41 -5.23 6.65
CA ASP A 118 1.00 -5.26 6.21
C ASP A 118 0.51 -6.66 5.77
N GLY A 119 1.06 -7.72 6.35
CA GLY A 119 0.63 -9.10 6.11
C GLY A 119 0.54 -9.45 4.62
N SER A 120 -0.60 -9.96 4.16
CA SER A 120 -0.84 -10.33 2.76
C SER A 120 -0.92 -9.15 1.77
N CYS A 121 -0.78 -7.91 2.24
CA CYS A 121 -0.89 -6.70 1.41
C CYS A 121 0.46 -5.96 1.24
N GLN A 122 1.57 -6.61 1.52
CA GLN A 122 2.91 -6.03 1.36
C GLN A 122 3.26 -5.76 -0.11
N ARG A 123 2.77 -6.61 -1.00
CA ARG A 123 2.91 -6.43 -2.45
C ARG A 123 1.53 -6.30 -3.09
N LEU A 124 1.34 -5.24 -3.86
CA LEU A 124 0.11 -4.96 -4.59
C LEU A 124 0.43 -4.96 -6.08
N ARG A 125 -0.33 -5.68 -6.88
CA ARG A 125 -0.07 -5.88 -8.30
C ARG A 125 -1.27 -5.54 -9.15
N VAL A 126 -1.01 -4.88 -10.28
CA VAL A 126 -1.93 -4.81 -11.42
C VAL A 126 -1.30 -5.56 -12.59
N ARG A 127 -2.00 -6.52 -13.13
CA ARG A 127 -1.60 -7.28 -14.31
C ARG A 127 -2.64 -7.08 -15.41
N VAL A 128 -2.17 -6.65 -16.58
CA VAL A 128 -2.97 -6.55 -17.80
C VAL A 128 -2.59 -7.71 -18.71
N ALA A 129 -3.56 -8.46 -19.17
CA ALA A 129 -3.34 -9.58 -20.09
C ALA A 129 -4.52 -9.75 -21.02
N GLY A 130 -4.28 -9.64 -22.33
CA GLY A 130 -5.32 -9.83 -23.36
C GLY A 130 -6.53 -8.90 -23.20
N GLY A 131 -6.32 -7.67 -22.74
CA GLY A 131 -7.38 -6.68 -22.50
C GLY A 131 -8.10 -6.80 -21.15
N ASN A 132 -7.78 -7.81 -20.34
CA ASN A 132 -8.31 -7.96 -18.99
C ASN A 132 -7.35 -7.39 -17.96
N ILE A 133 -7.91 -6.85 -16.86
CA ILE A 133 -7.14 -6.29 -15.74
C ILE A 133 -7.37 -7.15 -14.51
N PHE A 134 -6.29 -7.60 -13.91
CA PHE A 134 -6.27 -8.40 -12.68
C PHE A 134 -5.58 -7.62 -11.56
N TYR A 135 -6.19 -7.62 -10.39
CA TYR A 135 -5.68 -6.98 -9.19
C TYR A 135 -5.28 -8.04 -8.20
N GLY A 136 -4.02 -8.06 -7.78
CA GLY A 136 -3.50 -9.07 -6.89
C GLY A 136 -2.78 -8.47 -5.69
N SER A 137 -2.71 -9.23 -4.61
CA SER A 137 -1.85 -8.92 -3.47
C SER A 137 -1.12 -10.15 -2.97
N ALA A 138 0.00 -9.93 -2.30
CA ALA A 138 0.79 -10.98 -1.68
C ALA A 138 1.50 -10.45 -0.42
N ASP A 139 1.96 -11.37 0.43
CA ASP A 139 2.99 -11.08 1.43
C ASP A 139 4.38 -10.88 0.78
N ALA A 140 5.44 -10.84 1.57
CA ALA A 140 6.80 -10.59 1.06
C ALA A 140 7.28 -11.63 0.03
N THR A 141 6.88 -12.89 0.15
CA THR A 141 7.45 -14.02 -0.59
C THR A 141 6.42 -14.92 -1.27
N GLY A 142 5.15 -14.83 -0.88
CA GLY A 142 4.09 -15.72 -1.35
C GLY A 142 3.58 -15.41 -2.76
N ASP A 143 2.71 -16.27 -3.26
CA ASP A 143 2.03 -16.09 -4.53
C ASP A 143 0.97 -14.98 -4.45
N PHE A 144 0.68 -14.36 -5.59
CA PHE A 144 -0.33 -13.32 -5.65
C PHE A 144 -1.74 -13.90 -5.66
N ASP A 145 -2.55 -13.47 -4.73
CA ASP A 145 -4.00 -13.69 -4.72
C ASP A 145 -4.69 -12.66 -5.62
N GLU A 146 -5.24 -13.10 -6.75
CA GLU A 146 -6.03 -12.29 -7.70
C GLU A 146 -7.54 -12.56 -7.57
N SER A 147 -7.98 -13.20 -6.49
CA SER A 147 -9.40 -13.50 -6.29
C SER A 147 -10.25 -12.22 -6.11
N ALA A 148 -11.54 -12.33 -6.46
CA ALA A 148 -12.48 -11.22 -6.28
C ALA A 148 -12.70 -10.83 -4.81
N GLY A 149 -12.37 -11.72 -3.86
CA GLY A 149 -12.45 -11.51 -2.41
C GLY A 149 -11.20 -10.92 -1.79
N ASN A 150 -10.21 -10.52 -2.57
CA ASN A 150 -8.95 -9.99 -2.08
C ASN A 150 -9.15 -8.73 -1.23
N ARG A 151 -8.84 -8.82 0.08
CA ARG A 151 -9.08 -7.74 1.07
C ARG A 151 -8.14 -6.55 0.91
N CYS A 152 -7.04 -6.70 0.19
CA CYS A 152 -6.05 -5.64 0.02
C CYS A 152 -6.50 -4.59 -0.98
N TRP A 153 -7.33 -4.98 -1.94
CA TRP A 153 -7.96 -4.10 -2.90
C TRP A 153 -9.33 -3.67 -2.36
N ALA A 154 -9.40 -2.46 -1.78
CA ALA A 154 -10.69 -1.89 -1.38
C ALA A 154 -11.54 -1.64 -2.64
N ARG A 155 -12.71 -2.25 -2.69
CA ARG A 155 -13.81 -1.93 -3.60
C ARG A 155 -14.83 -1.09 -2.87
#